data_9beb99e645cbe1246f0024ef2e7eb7d9
#
_entry.id   9beb99e645cbe1246f0024ef2e7eb7d9
#
_cell.length_a   1.000
_cell.length_b   1.000
_cell.length_c   1.000
_cell.angle_alpha   90.00
_cell.angle_beta   90.00
_cell.angle_gamma   90.00
#
_symmetry.space_group_name_H-M   'P 1'
#
loop_
_entity.id
_entity.type
_entity.pdbx_description
1 polymer ?
#
loop_
_entity_poly.entity_id
_entity_poly.type
_entity_poly.pdbx_seq_one_letter_code
_entity_poly.pdbx_strand_id
1 'polypeptide(L)'
;RPFYIGPNDLNLIMNLRAAGIDHRKFMRMIEVYADITAPLYWWKEYDTYKVGTVANSCSTMHKIAAKEFTLEDFSCEHLLDEESLPPYEERVDIDHCEPLAAIDVNGQWCYYTPKTFLKMTCHVLNHFRELYLKTKEKKYWWQMIQLLPSSYNQKRTIMLSYEVLANIYKSRRHHKLDEWHTLCDWIEGLPYSEMITGKSEEESIIDKINSIGNVYVVSPGEARAAEEGKR
;
A
#
# COMPACT_ATOMS: atom_id res chain seq x y z
N ARG A 1 -24.83 -20.67 3.64
CA ARG A 1 -24.06 -21.35 4.69
C ARG A 1 -22.60 -20.92 4.48
N PRO A 2 -21.85 -20.60 5.54
CA PRO A 2 -20.43 -20.32 5.39
C PRO A 2 -19.73 -21.58 4.84
N PHE A 3 -18.82 -21.39 3.90
CA PHE A 3 -17.99 -22.45 3.38
C PHE A 3 -17.05 -22.93 4.50
N TYR A 4 -17.03 -24.23 4.76
CA TYR A 4 -16.19 -24.84 5.79
C TYR A 4 -15.39 -26.00 5.19
N ILE A 5 -14.07 -25.95 5.39
CA ILE A 5 -13.16 -27.03 5.02
C ILE A 5 -12.98 -27.93 6.25
N GLY A 6 -13.27 -29.22 6.10
CA GLY A 6 -13.06 -30.19 7.17
C GLY A 6 -11.58 -30.34 7.54
N PRO A 7 -11.27 -30.82 8.78
CA PRO A 7 -9.88 -30.90 9.24
C PRO A 7 -9.01 -31.85 8.41
N ASN A 8 -9.56 -32.90 7.87
CA ASN A 8 -8.81 -33.83 7.00
C ASN A 8 -8.47 -33.19 5.66
N ASP A 9 -9.42 -32.44 5.08
CA ASP A 9 -9.21 -31.72 3.81
C ASP A 9 -8.23 -30.59 4.01
N LEU A 10 -8.31 -29.85 5.12
CA LEU A 10 -7.36 -28.80 5.44
C LEU A 10 -5.94 -29.36 5.61
N ASN A 11 -5.77 -30.49 6.30
CA ASN A 11 -4.49 -31.15 6.44
C ASN A 11 -3.91 -31.57 5.08
N LEU A 12 -4.75 -32.19 4.21
CA LEU A 12 -4.34 -32.54 2.84
C LEU A 12 -3.89 -31.28 2.05
N ILE A 13 -4.67 -30.22 2.10
CA ILE A 13 -4.39 -28.94 1.45
C ILE A 13 -3.04 -28.36 1.91
N MET A 14 -2.78 -28.34 3.21
CA MET A 14 -1.53 -27.81 3.76
C MET A 14 -0.33 -28.69 3.38
N ASN A 15 -0.48 -30.00 3.34
CA ASN A 15 0.56 -30.90 2.86
C ASN A 15 0.87 -30.68 1.37
N LEU A 16 -0.16 -30.53 0.52
CA LEU A 16 0.02 -30.21 -0.91
C LEU A 16 0.69 -28.85 -1.11
N ARG A 17 0.33 -27.85 -0.29
CA ARG A 17 0.96 -26.54 -0.31
C ARG A 17 2.45 -26.64 0.03
N ALA A 18 2.81 -27.37 1.08
CA ALA A 18 4.19 -27.56 1.53
C ALA A 18 5.04 -28.35 0.53
N ALA A 19 4.43 -29.27 -0.23
CA ALA A 19 5.09 -30.07 -1.26
C ALA A 19 5.56 -29.26 -2.49
N GLY A 20 5.17 -27.99 -2.60
CA GLY A 20 5.69 -27.08 -3.62
C GLY A 20 4.69 -26.73 -4.74
N ILE A 21 5.17 -25.92 -5.69
CA ILE A 21 4.35 -25.29 -6.74
C ILE A 21 3.60 -26.31 -7.59
N ASP A 22 4.21 -27.44 -7.87
CA ASP A 22 3.60 -28.49 -8.70
C ASP A 22 2.43 -29.20 -8.02
N HIS A 23 2.39 -29.20 -6.70
CA HIS A 23 1.36 -29.86 -5.90
C HIS A 23 0.23 -28.92 -5.45
N ARG A 24 0.49 -27.62 -5.31
CA ARG A 24 -0.51 -26.62 -4.85
C ARG A 24 -1.34 -25.98 -5.98
N LYS A 25 -1.51 -26.69 -7.11
CA LYS A 25 -2.28 -26.19 -8.28
C LYS A 25 -3.73 -25.85 -7.96
N PHE A 26 -4.33 -26.47 -6.95
CA PHE A 26 -5.68 -26.16 -6.47
C PHE A 26 -5.83 -24.69 -6.06
N MET A 27 -4.77 -24.05 -5.54
CA MET A 27 -4.79 -22.64 -5.17
C MET A 27 -5.05 -21.70 -6.35
N ARG A 28 -4.84 -22.14 -7.58
CA ARG A 28 -5.17 -21.38 -8.81
C ARG A 28 -6.66 -21.32 -9.08
N MET A 29 -7.45 -22.18 -8.44
CA MET A 29 -8.91 -22.25 -8.58
C MET A 29 -9.64 -21.50 -7.46
N ILE A 30 -8.91 -20.96 -6.48
CA ILE A 30 -9.46 -20.13 -5.42
C ILE A 30 -9.23 -18.68 -5.82
N GLU A 31 -10.27 -18.06 -6.34
CA GLU A 31 -10.22 -16.69 -6.85
C GLU A 31 -10.67 -15.67 -5.81
N VAL A 32 -10.02 -14.54 -5.83
CA VAL A 32 -10.33 -13.38 -4.99
C VAL A 32 -10.56 -12.16 -5.86
N TYR A 33 -11.62 -11.43 -5.57
CA TYR A 33 -11.92 -10.14 -6.18
C TYR A 33 -11.77 -9.07 -5.10
N ALA A 34 -11.03 -8.01 -5.41
CA ALA A 34 -10.82 -6.91 -4.48
C ALA A 34 -10.79 -5.56 -5.22
N ASP A 35 -11.34 -4.54 -4.56
CA ASP A 35 -11.16 -3.16 -4.95
C ASP A 35 -9.96 -2.59 -4.16
N ILE A 36 -8.91 -2.20 -4.87
CA ILE A 36 -7.70 -1.61 -4.27
C ILE A 36 -7.54 -0.18 -4.77
N THR A 37 -7.32 0.74 -3.84
CA THR A 37 -6.88 2.11 -4.14
C THR A 37 -5.43 2.23 -3.70
N ALA A 38 -4.54 2.54 -4.65
CA ALA A 38 -3.11 2.64 -4.41
C ALA A 38 -2.47 3.64 -5.37
N PRO A 39 -1.28 4.19 -5.05
CA PRO A 39 -0.58 5.13 -5.91
C PRO A 39 -0.08 4.49 -7.20
N LEU A 40 0.07 5.31 -8.25
CA LEU A 40 0.51 4.83 -9.56
C LEU A 40 1.90 4.16 -9.51
N TYR A 41 2.80 4.61 -8.62
CA TYR A 41 4.11 3.96 -8.45
C TYR A 41 3.99 2.53 -7.92
N TRP A 42 3.03 2.26 -7.01
CA TRP A 42 2.75 0.91 -6.51
C TRP A 42 2.13 0.03 -7.61
N TRP A 43 1.20 0.58 -8.40
CA TRP A 43 0.59 -0.14 -9.51
C TRP A 43 1.60 -0.58 -10.57
N LYS A 44 2.67 0.19 -10.81
CA LYS A 44 3.76 -0.21 -11.72
C LYS A 44 4.44 -1.49 -11.25
N GLU A 45 4.62 -1.66 -9.95
CA GLU A 45 5.17 -2.91 -9.40
C GLU A 45 4.15 -4.03 -9.42
N TYR A 46 2.90 -3.75 -9.05
CA TYR A 46 1.80 -4.72 -9.12
C TYR A 46 1.62 -5.28 -10.53
N ASP A 47 1.72 -4.46 -11.55
CA ASP A 47 1.58 -4.85 -12.96
C ASP A 47 2.65 -5.86 -13.43
N THR A 48 3.67 -6.16 -12.61
CA THR A 48 4.62 -7.25 -12.87
C THR A 48 4.01 -8.63 -12.62
N TYR A 49 2.96 -8.73 -11.81
CA TYR A 49 2.22 -9.97 -11.52
C TYR A 49 1.13 -10.24 -12.56
N LYS A 50 1.53 -10.36 -13.85
CA LYS A 50 0.57 -10.46 -14.98
C LYS A 50 -0.07 -11.84 -15.12
N VAL A 51 0.58 -12.89 -14.65
CA VAL A 51 0.10 -14.27 -14.84
C VAL A 51 -0.89 -14.62 -13.74
N GLY A 52 -2.14 -14.92 -14.15
CA GLY A 52 -3.20 -15.29 -13.20
C GLY A 52 -3.83 -14.09 -12.48
N THR A 53 -3.68 -12.87 -13.04
CA THR A 53 -4.34 -11.67 -12.54
C THR A 53 -5.11 -10.97 -13.64
N VAL A 54 -6.23 -10.37 -13.29
CA VAL A 54 -6.98 -9.43 -14.14
C VAL A 54 -7.18 -8.15 -13.36
N ALA A 55 -6.96 -7.01 -13.99
CA ALA A 55 -7.20 -5.71 -13.39
C ALA A 55 -8.08 -4.84 -14.28
N ASN A 56 -9.13 -4.28 -13.69
CA ASN A 56 -10.00 -3.30 -14.32
C ASN A 56 -9.88 -1.97 -13.57
N SER A 57 -9.36 -0.94 -14.24
CA SER A 57 -9.13 0.36 -13.63
C SER A 57 -10.20 1.38 -14.00
N CYS A 58 -10.54 2.27 -13.07
CA CYS A 58 -11.15 3.54 -13.44
C CYS A 58 -10.18 4.32 -14.33
N SER A 59 -10.54 4.58 -15.57
CA SER A 59 -9.66 5.30 -16.49
C SER A 59 -9.35 6.70 -15.99
N THR A 60 -8.12 6.93 -15.54
CA THR A 60 -7.63 8.25 -15.17
C THR A 60 -7.79 9.23 -16.32
N MET A 61 -7.46 8.81 -17.54
CA MET A 61 -7.51 9.65 -18.74
C MET A 61 -8.90 10.22 -19.02
N HIS A 62 -9.95 9.44 -18.79
CA HIS A 62 -11.33 9.88 -19.05
C HIS A 62 -11.96 10.61 -17.88
N LYS A 63 -11.51 10.34 -16.65
CA LYS A 63 -12.12 10.87 -15.43
C LYS A 63 -11.27 11.88 -14.69
N ILE A 64 -10.10 12.23 -15.20
CA ILE A 64 -9.14 13.13 -14.53
C ILE A 64 -9.78 14.47 -14.10
N ALA A 65 -10.71 14.99 -14.88
CA ALA A 65 -11.39 16.25 -14.61
C ALA A 65 -12.72 16.09 -13.84
N ALA A 66 -13.11 14.86 -13.44
CA ALA A 66 -14.44 14.60 -12.86
C ALA A 66 -14.63 15.22 -11.48
N LYS A 67 -13.58 15.28 -10.68
CA LYS A 67 -13.60 15.92 -9.36
C LYS A 67 -12.41 16.85 -9.17
N GLU A 68 -12.46 17.69 -8.17
CA GLU A 68 -11.35 18.52 -7.72
C GLU A 68 -10.25 17.66 -7.11
N PHE A 69 -8.99 18.06 -7.31
CA PHE A 69 -7.84 17.42 -6.70
C PHE A 69 -7.62 17.94 -5.28
N THR A 70 -7.46 17.02 -4.35
CA THR A 70 -7.12 17.28 -2.95
C THR A 70 -5.92 16.42 -2.54
N LEU A 71 -5.34 16.67 -1.37
CA LEU A 71 -4.24 15.83 -0.85
C LEU A 71 -4.66 14.36 -0.65
N GLU A 72 -5.95 14.10 -0.39
CA GLU A 72 -6.50 12.75 -0.22
C GLU A 72 -6.42 11.91 -1.50
N ASP A 73 -6.25 12.56 -2.65
CA ASP A 73 -6.07 11.88 -3.93
C ASP A 73 -4.64 11.35 -4.15
N PHE A 74 -3.74 11.59 -3.21
CA PHE A 74 -2.32 11.25 -3.32
C PHE A 74 -1.84 10.51 -2.07
N SER A 75 -0.94 9.55 -2.27
CA SER A 75 -0.11 8.99 -1.21
C SER A 75 0.91 10.08 -0.81
N CYS A 76 0.78 10.60 0.41
CA CYS A 76 1.57 11.73 0.90
C CYS A 76 1.88 11.66 2.40
N GLU A 77 1.63 10.52 3.03
CA GLU A 77 1.81 10.27 4.46
C GLU A 77 3.26 10.41 4.92
N HIS A 78 4.22 10.15 4.04
CA HIS A 78 5.66 10.28 4.32
C HIS A 78 6.27 11.60 3.84
N LEU A 79 5.46 12.49 3.25
CA LEU A 79 5.96 13.80 2.82
C LEU A 79 6.18 14.70 4.03
N LEU A 80 7.42 15.23 4.13
CA LEU A 80 7.77 16.19 5.17
C LEU A 80 6.97 17.48 5.01
N ASP A 81 6.51 18.04 6.12
CA ASP A 81 5.89 19.35 6.25
C ASP A 81 6.79 20.30 7.05
N GLU A 82 6.31 21.52 7.31
CA GLU A 82 7.09 22.54 8.02
C GLU A 82 7.48 22.10 9.44
N GLU A 83 6.62 21.33 10.11
CA GLU A 83 6.84 20.87 11.50
C GLU A 83 7.88 19.75 11.57
N SER A 84 8.00 18.95 10.51
CA SER A 84 8.93 17.82 10.42
C SER A 84 10.30 18.19 9.83
N LEU A 85 10.49 19.42 9.37
CA LEU A 85 11.79 19.87 8.90
C LEU A 85 12.71 20.22 10.10
N PRO A 86 14.02 19.90 10.01
CA PRO A 86 14.98 20.32 11.02
C PRO A 86 15.05 21.86 11.12
N PRO A 87 15.50 22.42 12.28
CA PRO A 87 15.72 23.85 12.44
C PRO A 87 16.57 24.46 11.30
N TYR A 88 16.36 25.72 10.99
CA TYR A 88 17.04 26.41 9.86
C TYR A 88 18.57 26.27 9.91
N GLU A 89 19.16 26.37 11.11
CA GLU A 89 20.61 26.28 11.33
C GLU A 89 21.16 24.88 10.95
N GLU A 90 20.35 23.83 11.02
CA GLU A 90 20.72 22.47 10.63
C GLU A 90 20.46 22.18 9.13
N ARG A 91 19.71 23.05 8.43
CA ARG A 91 19.37 22.88 7.01
C ARG A 91 20.45 23.35 6.06
N VAL A 92 21.45 24.09 6.55
CA VAL A 92 22.38 24.88 5.73
C VAL A 92 23.58 24.08 5.23
N ASP A 93 23.81 22.86 5.68
CA ASP A 93 25.08 22.17 5.43
C ASP A 93 24.95 20.77 4.82
N ILE A 94 24.04 20.59 3.88
CA ILE A 94 24.09 19.41 3.01
C ILE A 94 24.57 19.86 1.63
N ASP A 95 25.91 19.81 1.43
CA ASP A 95 26.60 19.88 0.14
C ASP A 95 26.03 20.89 -0.88
N HIS A 96 25.98 22.19 -0.51
CA HIS A 96 25.61 23.30 -1.41
C HIS A 96 24.23 23.19 -2.10
N CYS A 97 23.32 22.36 -1.62
CA CYS A 97 21.94 22.42 -2.03
C CYS A 97 21.29 23.64 -1.38
N GLU A 98 21.04 24.67 -2.18
CA GLU A 98 20.20 25.79 -1.73
C GLU A 98 18.89 25.27 -1.19
N PRO A 99 18.43 25.70 0.01
CA PRO A 99 17.13 25.29 0.53
C PRO A 99 16.05 25.59 -0.52
N LEU A 100 15.04 24.73 -0.62
CA LEU A 100 13.85 24.97 -1.45
C LEU A 100 13.08 26.17 -0.89
N ALA A 101 13.64 27.35 -1.07
CA ALA A 101 13.10 28.60 -0.57
C ALA A 101 12.66 29.48 -1.74
N ALA A 102 11.52 30.12 -1.59
CA ALA A 102 11.05 31.15 -2.48
C ALA A 102 10.66 32.39 -1.68
N ILE A 103 10.77 33.55 -2.30
CA ILE A 103 10.28 34.81 -1.73
C ILE A 103 8.78 34.87 -2.05
N ASP A 104 7.95 35.09 -1.03
CA ASP A 104 6.53 35.31 -1.23
C ASP A 104 6.27 36.75 -1.80
N VAL A 105 5.01 37.04 -2.10
CA VAL A 105 4.57 38.33 -2.65
C VAL A 105 4.80 39.50 -1.70
N ASN A 106 5.07 39.27 -0.42
CA ASN A 106 5.34 40.29 0.60
C ASN A 106 6.86 40.47 0.85
N GLY A 107 7.71 39.74 0.10
CA GLY A 107 9.15 39.76 0.27
C GLY A 107 9.68 38.91 1.43
N GLN A 108 8.83 38.02 1.97
CA GLN A 108 9.18 37.10 3.06
C GLN A 108 9.67 35.78 2.48
N TRP A 109 10.72 35.20 3.06
CA TRP A 109 11.22 33.90 2.67
C TRP A 109 10.26 32.81 3.15
N CYS A 110 9.75 32.01 2.20
CA CYS A 110 8.94 30.83 2.46
C CYS A 110 9.70 29.59 2.02
N TYR A 111 9.70 28.55 2.85
CA TYR A 111 10.31 27.28 2.51
C TYR A 111 9.26 26.35 1.92
N TYR A 112 9.57 25.77 0.75
CA TYR A 112 8.73 24.76 0.16
C TYR A 112 9.11 23.39 0.75
N THR A 113 8.20 22.83 1.54
CA THR A 113 8.29 21.43 1.94
C THR A 113 7.75 20.53 0.82
N PRO A 114 8.11 19.24 0.77
CA PRO A 114 7.50 18.29 -0.16
C PRO A 114 5.98 18.31 -0.12
N LYS A 115 5.38 18.42 1.08
CA LYS A 115 3.93 18.50 1.27
C LYS A 115 3.33 19.80 0.74
N THR A 116 4.01 20.94 0.94
CA THR A 116 3.60 22.24 0.39
C THR A 116 3.68 22.21 -1.13
N PHE A 117 4.72 21.60 -1.70
CA PHE A 117 4.84 21.44 -3.15
C PHE A 117 3.69 20.61 -3.74
N LEU A 118 3.27 19.52 -3.08
CA LEU A 118 2.11 18.76 -3.50
C LEU A 118 0.82 19.59 -3.43
N LYS A 119 0.62 20.41 -2.38
CA LYS A 119 -0.51 21.35 -2.31
C LYS A 119 -0.54 22.32 -3.49
N MET A 120 0.61 22.89 -3.86
CA MET A 120 0.73 23.75 -5.04
C MET A 120 0.40 22.98 -6.32
N THR A 121 0.86 21.73 -6.45
CA THR A 121 0.52 20.88 -7.58
C THR A 121 -1.00 20.68 -7.68
N CYS A 122 -1.70 20.42 -6.58
CA CYS A 122 -3.17 20.35 -6.58
C CYS A 122 -3.81 21.64 -7.07
N HIS A 123 -3.33 22.83 -6.65
CA HIS A 123 -3.83 24.11 -7.15
C HIS A 123 -3.64 24.28 -8.66
N VAL A 124 -2.48 23.91 -9.18
CA VAL A 124 -2.21 23.97 -10.63
C VAL A 124 -3.12 23.01 -11.40
N LEU A 125 -3.25 21.78 -10.91
CA LEU A 125 -4.13 20.78 -11.52
C LEU A 125 -5.60 21.26 -11.55
N ASN A 126 -6.09 21.84 -10.46
CA ASN A 126 -7.45 22.37 -10.35
C ASN A 126 -7.67 23.58 -11.27
N HIS A 127 -6.69 24.47 -11.38
CA HIS A 127 -6.77 25.59 -12.32
C HIS A 127 -6.95 25.10 -13.77
N PHE A 128 -6.15 24.14 -14.22
CA PHE A 128 -6.28 23.59 -15.58
C PHE A 128 -7.54 22.72 -15.75
N ARG A 129 -7.99 22.07 -14.68
CA ARG A 129 -9.29 21.39 -14.67
C ARG A 129 -10.45 22.37 -14.94
N GLU A 130 -10.50 23.50 -14.28
CA GLU A 130 -11.52 24.52 -14.49
C GLU A 130 -11.50 25.08 -15.91
N LEU A 131 -10.31 25.41 -16.43
CA LEU A 131 -10.15 25.86 -17.81
C LEU A 131 -10.64 24.78 -18.81
N TYR A 132 -10.27 23.53 -18.57
CA TYR A 132 -10.74 22.42 -19.41
C TYR A 132 -12.26 22.25 -19.36
N LEU A 133 -12.86 22.33 -18.17
CA LEU A 133 -14.31 22.19 -18.02
C LEU A 133 -15.08 23.31 -18.73
N LYS A 134 -14.54 24.54 -18.75
CA LYS A 134 -15.11 25.72 -19.41
C LYS A 134 -14.96 25.66 -20.93
N THR A 135 -13.76 25.34 -21.42
CA THR A 135 -13.42 25.51 -22.84
C THR A 135 -13.43 24.23 -23.65
N LYS A 136 -13.29 23.07 -22.98
CA LYS A 136 -13.08 21.73 -23.57
C LYS A 136 -11.81 21.63 -24.43
N GLU A 137 -10.90 22.61 -24.34
CA GLU A 137 -9.68 22.61 -25.11
C GLU A 137 -8.69 21.56 -24.57
N LYS A 138 -8.25 20.67 -25.45
CA LYS A 138 -7.34 19.55 -25.12
C LYS A 138 -6.01 20.00 -24.51
N LYS A 139 -5.52 21.21 -24.79
CA LYS A 139 -4.28 21.76 -24.23
C LYS A 139 -4.33 21.81 -22.69
N TYR A 140 -5.49 22.13 -22.08
CA TYR A 140 -5.66 22.16 -20.62
C TYR A 140 -5.76 20.76 -20.01
N TRP A 141 -6.38 19.83 -20.72
CA TRP A 141 -6.38 18.42 -20.33
C TRP A 141 -4.97 17.84 -20.27
N TRP A 142 -4.10 18.19 -21.25
CA TRP A 142 -2.72 17.75 -21.26
C TRP A 142 -1.93 18.22 -20.03
N GLN A 143 -2.20 19.44 -19.50
CA GLN A 143 -1.52 19.93 -18.30
C GLN A 143 -1.80 19.03 -17.10
N MET A 144 -3.07 18.60 -16.91
CA MET A 144 -3.42 17.70 -15.85
C MET A 144 -2.73 16.33 -16.00
N ILE A 145 -2.69 15.77 -17.20
CA ILE A 145 -2.10 14.44 -17.42
C ILE A 145 -0.59 14.46 -17.23
N GLN A 146 0.10 15.47 -17.75
CA GLN A 146 1.57 15.51 -17.72
C GLN A 146 2.12 15.95 -16.36
N LEU A 147 1.36 16.70 -15.58
CA LEU A 147 1.75 17.14 -14.24
C LEU A 147 1.29 16.16 -13.13
N LEU A 148 0.49 15.17 -13.45
CA LEU A 148 -0.03 14.24 -12.44
C LEU A 148 1.12 13.45 -11.79
N PRO A 149 1.34 13.61 -10.47
CA PRO A 149 2.39 12.87 -9.77
C PRO A 149 2.13 11.37 -9.75
N SER A 150 3.19 10.57 -9.68
CA SER A 150 3.07 9.11 -9.54
C SER A 150 2.48 8.66 -8.19
N SER A 151 2.41 9.56 -7.22
CA SER A 151 1.72 9.36 -5.95
C SER A 151 0.18 9.43 -6.04
N TYR A 152 -0.37 9.78 -7.23
CA TYR A 152 -1.82 9.80 -7.44
C TYR A 152 -2.44 8.42 -7.22
N ASN A 153 -3.46 8.37 -6.37
CA ASN A 153 -4.18 7.15 -6.01
C ASN A 153 -5.18 6.76 -7.10
N GLN A 154 -4.99 5.59 -7.68
CA GLN A 154 -5.91 4.99 -8.64
C GLN A 154 -6.62 3.79 -8.05
N LYS A 155 -7.95 3.76 -8.16
CA LYS A 155 -8.73 2.59 -7.80
C LYS A 155 -8.78 1.60 -8.94
N ARG A 156 -8.50 0.32 -8.64
CA ARG A 156 -8.69 -0.80 -9.56
C ARG A 156 -9.45 -1.93 -8.89
N THR A 157 -10.34 -2.57 -9.63
CA THR A 157 -10.88 -3.88 -9.26
C THR A 157 -9.96 -4.95 -9.83
N ILE A 158 -9.47 -5.82 -9.00
CA ILE A 158 -8.56 -6.89 -9.39
C ILE A 158 -9.19 -8.26 -9.14
N MET A 159 -8.81 -9.25 -9.94
CA MET A 159 -9.06 -10.66 -9.73
C MET A 159 -7.72 -11.38 -9.73
N LEU A 160 -7.47 -12.20 -8.74
CA LEU A 160 -6.27 -13.01 -8.60
C LEU A 160 -6.56 -14.27 -7.77
N SER A 161 -5.71 -15.27 -7.92
CA SER A 161 -5.85 -16.52 -7.18
C SER A 161 -5.00 -16.57 -5.92
N TYR A 162 -5.30 -17.50 -5.01
CA TYR A 162 -4.48 -17.79 -3.82
C TYR A 162 -3.03 -18.14 -4.17
N GLU A 163 -2.78 -18.76 -5.32
CA GLU A 163 -1.42 -19.03 -5.80
C GLU A 163 -0.65 -17.74 -6.07
N VAL A 164 -1.29 -16.76 -6.72
CA VAL A 164 -0.68 -15.44 -6.98
C VAL A 164 -0.47 -14.68 -5.67
N LEU A 165 -1.47 -14.73 -4.77
CA LEU A 165 -1.35 -14.10 -3.43
C LEU A 165 -0.19 -14.70 -2.63
N ALA A 166 0.03 -16.02 -2.68
CA ALA A 166 1.17 -16.66 -2.02
C ALA A 166 2.52 -16.17 -2.56
N ASN A 167 2.62 -15.96 -3.88
CA ASN A 167 3.83 -15.42 -4.50
C ASN A 167 4.04 -13.94 -4.12
N ILE A 168 2.97 -13.14 -4.12
CA ILE A 168 3.02 -11.73 -3.67
C ILE A 168 3.44 -11.68 -2.20
N TYR A 169 2.76 -12.41 -1.31
CA TYR A 169 3.05 -12.41 0.11
C TYR A 169 4.52 -12.75 0.41
N LYS A 170 5.03 -13.82 -0.18
CA LYS A 170 6.43 -14.25 -0.03
C LYS A 170 7.41 -13.15 -0.46
N SER A 171 7.11 -12.42 -1.54
CA SER A 171 8.03 -11.46 -2.14
C SER A 171 7.90 -10.05 -1.54
N ARG A 172 6.75 -9.71 -0.95
CA ARG A 172 6.39 -8.34 -0.58
C ARG A 172 6.19 -8.10 0.92
N ARG A 173 6.13 -9.15 1.75
CA ARG A 173 5.92 -9.01 3.20
C ARG A 173 6.96 -8.10 3.88
N HIS A 174 8.20 -8.07 3.37
CA HIS A 174 9.29 -7.24 3.87
C HIS A 174 9.75 -6.20 2.85
N HIS A 175 8.84 -5.71 2.02
CA HIS A 175 9.14 -4.70 1.02
C HIS A 175 9.29 -3.31 1.68
N LYS A 176 9.98 -2.36 1.00
CA LYS A 176 10.20 -1.00 1.53
C LYS A 176 8.96 -0.12 1.46
N LEU A 177 8.01 -0.41 0.55
CA LEU A 177 6.77 0.35 0.40
C LEU A 177 5.71 -0.20 1.35
N ASP A 178 5.15 0.66 2.18
CA ASP A 178 4.16 0.31 3.21
C ASP A 178 2.83 -0.19 2.61
N GLU A 179 2.51 0.23 1.40
CA GLU A 179 1.32 -0.27 0.68
C GLU A 179 1.37 -1.79 0.46
N TRP A 180 2.57 -2.36 0.31
CA TRP A 180 2.73 -3.81 0.25
C TRP A 180 2.48 -4.48 1.60
N HIS A 181 2.86 -3.83 2.70
CA HIS A 181 2.55 -4.34 4.05
C HIS A 181 1.04 -4.37 4.28
N THR A 182 0.35 -3.27 3.93
CA THR A 182 -1.12 -3.18 4.01
C THR A 182 -1.80 -4.28 3.19
N LEU A 183 -1.31 -4.57 1.97
CA LEU A 183 -1.83 -5.68 1.17
C LEU A 183 -1.54 -7.04 1.83
N CYS A 184 -0.36 -7.24 2.39
CA CYS A 184 0.00 -8.48 3.08
C CYS A 184 -0.85 -8.69 4.35
N ASP A 185 -1.13 -7.65 5.10
CA ASP A 185 -2.02 -7.70 6.27
C ASP A 185 -3.47 -8.06 5.87
N TRP A 186 -3.94 -7.49 4.74
CA TRP A 186 -5.22 -7.88 4.17
C TRP A 186 -5.23 -9.35 3.72
N ILE A 187 -4.15 -9.86 3.12
CA ILE A 187 -3.99 -11.28 2.75
C ILE A 187 -4.10 -12.18 3.98
N GLU A 188 -3.50 -11.81 5.11
CA GLU A 188 -3.58 -12.56 6.36
C GLU A 188 -5.01 -12.62 6.94
N GLY A 189 -5.87 -11.68 6.55
CA GLY A 189 -7.30 -11.66 6.92
C GLY A 189 -8.22 -12.49 6.02
N LEU A 190 -7.71 -13.06 4.92
CA LEU A 190 -8.51 -13.88 4.02
C LEU A 190 -8.89 -15.23 4.65
N PRO A 191 -10.04 -15.81 4.25
CA PRO A 191 -10.40 -17.16 4.70
C PRO A 191 -9.31 -18.17 4.39
N TYR A 192 -8.92 -18.98 5.36
CA TYR A 192 -7.86 -19.98 5.21
C TYR A 192 -6.53 -19.40 4.69
N SER A 193 -6.17 -18.22 5.19
CA SER A 193 -4.95 -17.50 4.79
C SER A 193 -3.65 -18.29 5.03
N GLU A 194 -3.69 -19.31 5.90
CA GLU A 194 -2.60 -20.27 6.10
C GLU A 194 -2.19 -20.98 4.81
N MET A 195 -3.10 -21.17 3.86
CA MET A 195 -2.78 -21.68 2.53
C MET A 195 -1.86 -20.73 1.76
N ILE A 196 -2.02 -19.42 1.98
CA ILE A 196 -1.24 -18.36 1.33
C ILE A 196 0.06 -18.16 2.08
N THR A 197 -0.01 -17.85 3.37
CA THR A 197 1.12 -17.45 4.21
C THR A 197 2.02 -18.61 4.59
N GLY A 198 1.44 -19.81 4.76
CA GLY A 198 2.09 -21.01 5.29
C GLY A 198 2.29 -21.00 6.79
N LYS A 199 1.73 -20.01 7.48
CA LYS A 199 1.74 -19.94 8.94
C LYS A 199 0.56 -20.76 9.48
N SER A 200 0.77 -21.41 10.63
CA SER A 200 -0.34 -21.96 11.39
C SER A 200 -1.23 -20.83 11.94
N GLU A 201 -2.47 -21.14 12.29
CA GLU A 201 -3.36 -20.16 12.92
C GLU A 201 -2.76 -19.62 14.22
N GLU A 202 -2.08 -20.45 15.00
CA GLU A 202 -1.38 -20.06 16.23
C GLU A 202 -0.23 -19.09 15.94
N GLU A 203 0.62 -19.36 14.94
CA GLU A 203 1.71 -18.46 14.53
C GLU A 203 1.17 -17.09 14.04
N SER A 204 0.06 -17.09 13.30
CA SER A 204 -0.58 -15.86 12.84
C SER A 204 -1.12 -15.02 14.00
N ILE A 205 -1.70 -15.64 15.03
CA ILE A 205 -2.18 -14.97 16.24
C ILE A 205 -1.00 -14.40 17.04
N ILE A 206 0.07 -15.17 17.21
CA ILE A 206 1.28 -14.73 17.92
C ILE A 206 1.90 -13.52 17.24
N ASP A 207 2.03 -13.53 15.91
CA ASP A 207 2.57 -12.40 15.16
C ASP A 207 1.70 -11.15 15.31
N LYS A 208 0.37 -11.28 15.29
CA LYS A 208 -0.56 -10.17 15.54
C LYS A 208 -0.41 -9.60 16.95
N ILE A 209 -0.29 -10.46 17.97
CA ILE A 209 -0.10 -10.03 19.35
C ILE A 209 1.25 -9.30 19.51
N ASN A 210 2.33 -9.81 18.91
CA ASN A 210 3.64 -9.20 18.96
C ASN A 210 3.69 -7.84 18.20
N SER A 211 2.87 -7.66 17.17
CA SER A 211 2.77 -6.39 16.42
C SER A 211 2.10 -5.25 17.21
N ILE A 212 1.29 -5.60 18.24
CA ILE A 212 0.63 -4.62 19.13
C ILE A 212 1.61 -3.97 20.15
N GLY A 213 2.86 -4.42 20.20
CA GLY A 213 3.93 -3.85 21.03
C GLY A 213 3.80 -4.14 22.53
N ASN A 214 4.86 -4.67 23.13
CA ASN A 214 4.98 -4.97 24.58
C ASN A 214 4.09 -6.08 25.17
N VAL A 215 3.45 -6.91 24.38
CA VAL A 215 2.80 -8.13 24.88
C VAL A 215 3.65 -9.34 24.52
N TYR A 216 4.33 -9.93 25.48
CA TYR A 216 5.04 -11.19 25.30
C TYR A 216 4.07 -12.34 25.60
N VAL A 217 3.78 -13.15 24.59
CA VAL A 217 3.03 -14.41 24.80
C VAL A 217 4.03 -15.45 25.28
N VAL A 218 3.93 -15.79 26.55
CA VAL A 218 4.71 -16.90 27.14
C VAL A 218 3.97 -18.20 26.84
N SER A 219 4.68 -19.20 26.34
CA SER A 219 4.10 -20.50 26.15
C SER A 219 3.59 -21.09 27.47
N PRO A 220 2.58 -21.96 27.48
CA PRO A 220 2.07 -22.57 28.72
C PRO A 220 3.15 -23.28 29.56
N GLY A 221 4.24 -23.75 28.93
CA GLY A 221 5.39 -24.33 29.61
C GLY A 221 6.26 -23.30 30.33
N GLU A 222 6.50 -22.17 29.72
CA GLU A 222 7.29 -21.07 30.30
C GLU A 222 6.54 -20.33 31.41
N ALA A 223 5.20 -20.22 31.30
CA ALA A 223 4.37 -19.68 32.37
C ALA A 223 4.43 -20.53 33.64
N ARG A 224 4.42 -21.87 33.52
CA ARG A 224 4.59 -22.79 34.67
C ARG A 224 5.96 -22.68 35.31
N ALA A 225 7.02 -22.57 34.52
CA ALA A 225 8.40 -22.40 35.05
C ALA A 225 8.58 -21.08 35.80
N ALA A 226 7.90 -20.00 35.34
CA ALA A 226 7.93 -18.70 36.04
C ALA A 226 7.16 -18.70 37.38
N GLU A 227 6.13 -19.53 37.51
CA GLU A 227 5.38 -19.71 38.77
C GLU A 227 6.15 -20.59 39.78
N GLU A 228 6.83 -21.63 39.31
CA GLU A 228 7.62 -22.55 40.17
C GLU A 228 8.92 -21.91 40.67
N GLY A 229 9.49 -20.95 39.92
CA GLY A 229 10.68 -20.19 40.38
C GLY A 229 10.43 -19.08 41.41
N LYS A 230 9.16 -18.84 41.80
CA LYS A 230 8.77 -17.83 42.82
C LYS A 230 8.37 -18.45 44.18
N ARG A 231 8.64 -19.73 44.40
CA ARG A 231 8.41 -20.41 45.70
C ARG A 231 9.71 -20.65 46.45
#